data_f284fcde55ae8a0cbaaa36f56de0e8ee
#
_entry.id   f284fcde55ae8a0cbaaa36f56de0e8ee
#
_cell.length_a   1.000
_cell.length_b   1.000
_cell.length_c   1.000
_cell.angle_alpha   90.00
_cell.angle_beta   90.00
_cell.angle_gamma   90.00
#
_symmetry.space_group_name_H-M   'P 1'
#
loop_
_entity.id
_entity.type
_entity.pdbx_description
1 polymer ?
#
loop_
_entity_poly.entity_id
_entity_poly.type
_entity_poly.pdbx_seq_one_letter_code
_entity_poly.pdbx_strand_id
1 'polypeptide(L)'
;MSEAPATAEADPAGRGLRRSLGFRDLVVYGLLFIAPMAPVGIFGTLDARSHGAVALVYVVATAAMAFTAFSYAQMVRVVPQAGSVFAYARAGLGPAAGFVAGWMVMLDYLLIPAVAYLFSGIAMNALVPEVSRWVWTTLAVLVTTSLNLLGVRTAARVGFLVLAMEIVVLVVFVVAAAVVLARDGAHRDWLSPLSGDGTQGAFALSAVIGAVSVAVLSFLGFDAIASFAEEVTGGSEKVARAVLFCLVLAGVLFVAQTYLAALLEPLPSARLAADPALQGPAFYDAVDAAVGSWLHNLVAVSKAVGAAFAALAGQAAAGRIVFAMARDRRLPRALARTGSGVPRAALLCAAVITTVAAVWAARRDDGLDKLVSVVDIGALTAFTLLHASVVGWFAVRHRGGPVVWWRHVLLPVLGAAITVAVIAEASGTAQVTGLVWLTAGLVVLFAQRGRAGAATG
;
A
#
# COMPACT_ATOMS: atom_id res chain seq x y z
N MET A 1 44.95 19.77 16.11
CA MET A 1 44.70 19.25 14.75
C MET A 1 43.20 19.07 14.66
N SER A 2 42.55 20.00 13.94
CA SER A 2 41.09 20.02 13.77
C SER A 2 40.75 19.21 12.51
N GLU A 3 40.05 18.09 12.65
CA GLU A 3 39.48 17.36 11.52
C GLU A 3 38.33 18.17 10.90
N ALA A 4 38.50 18.54 9.65
CA ALA A 4 37.46 19.15 8.84
C ALA A 4 36.32 18.15 8.56
N PRO A 5 35.06 18.55 8.54
CA PRO A 5 33.95 17.63 8.21
C PRO A 5 34.05 17.23 6.74
N ALA A 6 33.93 15.89 6.52
CA ALA A 6 33.94 15.28 5.19
C ALA A 6 32.81 15.92 4.33
N THR A 7 33.22 16.62 3.29
CA THR A 7 32.35 17.15 2.25
C THR A 7 31.65 16.01 1.53
N ALA A 8 30.34 16.01 1.52
CA ALA A 8 29.53 15.07 0.77
C ALA A 8 29.86 15.19 -0.72
N GLU A 9 30.43 14.11 -1.30
CA GLU A 9 30.70 14.01 -2.73
C GLU A 9 29.40 14.26 -3.51
N ALA A 10 29.35 15.37 -4.21
CA ALA A 10 28.32 15.67 -5.19
C ALA A 10 28.57 14.80 -6.43
N ASP A 11 27.57 14.01 -6.84
CA ASP A 11 27.58 13.27 -8.11
C ASP A 11 27.80 14.27 -9.28
N PRO A 12 28.90 14.14 -10.06
CA PRO A 12 29.28 15.15 -11.08
C PRO A 12 28.33 15.23 -12.27
N ALA A 13 27.30 14.35 -12.37
CA ALA A 13 26.41 14.28 -13.53
C ALA A 13 24.97 14.81 -13.27
N GLY A 14 24.59 15.21 -12.06
CA GLY A 14 23.24 15.76 -11.75
C GLY A 14 22.06 14.79 -12.06
N ARG A 15 22.32 13.49 -12.15
CA ARG A 15 21.34 12.46 -12.58
C ARG A 15 20.79 11.62 -11.43
N GLY A 16 21.29 11.77 -10.21
CA GLY A 16 20.88 11.02 -9.03
C GLY A 16 19.84 11.73 -8.18
N LEU A 17 19.10 10.95 -7.35
CA LEU A 17 18.22 11.49 -6.33
C LEU A 17 19.03 11.96 -5.11
N ARG A 18 18.58 13.04 -4.44
CA ARG A 18 19.31 13.61 -3.31
C ARG A 18 19.16 12.73 -2.07
N ARG A 19 20.27 12.24 -1.52
CA ARG A 19 20.30 11.52 -0.24
C ARG A 19 20.01 12.46 0.92
N SER A 20 18.90 12.24 1.61
CA SER A 20 18.46 13.08 2.73
C SER A 20 17.59 12.35 3.75
N LEU A 21 17.19 11.10 3.49
CA LEU A 21 16.24 10.36 4.31
C LEU A 21 16.98 9.49 5.33
N GLY A 22 16.55 9.59 6.60
CA GLY A 22 16.94 8.70 7.67
C GLY A 22 15.94 7.56 7.90
N PHE A 23 16.24 6.67 8.85
CA PHE A 23 15.32 5.59 9.23
C PHE A 23 13.93 6.10 9.67
N ARG A 24 13.89 7.18 10.46
CA ARG A 24 12.63 7.79 10.91
C ARG A 24 11.78 8.29 9.75
N ASP A 25 12.42 8.93 8.76
CA ASP A 25 11.70 9.42 7.58
C ASP A 25 11.09 8.29 6.78
N LEU A 26 11.82 7.17 6.62
CA LEU A 26 11.33 5.96 5.96
C LEU A 26 10.12 5.37 6.68
N VAL A 27 10.17 5.29 8.02
CA VAL A 27 9.06 4.78 8.82
C VAL A 27 7.85 5.70 8.71
N VAL A 28 8.04 7.02 8.77
CA VAL A 28 6.96 8.00 8.60
C VAL A 28 6.30 7.88 7.21
N TYR A 29 7.10 7.83 6.14
CA TYR A 29 6.55 7.64 4.80
C TYR A 29 5.86 6.30 4.63
N GLY A 30 6.45 5.23 5.16
CA GLY A 30 5.87 3.89 5.10
C GLY A 30 4.53 3.80 5.84
N LEU A 31 4.48 4.25 7.09
CA LEU A 31 3.26 4.24 7.88
C LEU A 31 2.21 5.22 7.33
N LEU A 32 2.63 6.38 6.82
CA LEU A 32 1.74 7.32 6.18
C LEU A 32 1.10 6.72 4.92
N PHE A 33 1.88 5.97 4.12
CA PHE A 33 1.36 5.34 2.92
C PHE A 33 0.42 4.17 3.25
N ILE A 34 0.79 3.30 4.19
CA ILE A 34 -0.07 2.21 4.68
C ILE A 34 -1.37 2.78 5.28
N ALA A 35 -1.31 3.95 5.92
CA ALA A 35 -2.33 4.57 6.74
C ALA A 35 -2.73 3.70 7.96
N PRO A 36 -2.34 4.07 9.19
CA PRO A 36 -2.61 3.29 10.42
C PRO A 36 -4.08 2.95 10.65
N MET A 37 -4.99 3.77 10.13
CA MET A 37 -6.44 3.57 10.21
C MET A 37 -7.02 2.98 8.90
N ALA A 38 -6.22 2.31 8.06
CA ALA A 38 -6.70 1.70 6.81
C ALA A 38 -7.92 0.77 7.00
N PRO A 39 -7.95 -0.11 8.03
CA PRO A 39 -9.08 -1.01 8.27
C PRO A 39 -10.43 -0.34 8.45
N VAL A 40 -10.48 0.91 8.95
CA VAL A 40 -11.74 1.62 9.24
C VAL A 40 -12.70 1.63 8.05
N GLY A 41 -12.17 1.85 6.83
CA GLY A 41 -13.00 1.96 5.63
C GLY A 41 -13.48 0.63 5.03
N ILE A 42 -12.94 -0.50 5.47
CA ILE A 42 -13.28 -1.83 4.95
C ILE A 42 -13.67 -2.83 6.05
N PHE A 43 -13.79 -2.36 7.29
CA PHE A 43 -14.11 -3.19 8.45
C PHE A 43 -15.38 -4.01 8.25
N GLY A 44 -16.50 -3.39 7.89
CA GLY A 44 -17.77 -4.08 7.73
C GLY A 44 -17.76 -5.09 6.56
N THR A 45 -17.04 -4.79 5.49
CA THR A 45 -16.85 -5.76 4.38
C THR A 45 -16.08 -6.98 4.85
N LEU A 46 -15.00 -6.79 5.63
CA LEU A 46 -14.22 -7.91 6.14
C LEU A 46 -14.98 -8.71 7.21
N ASP A 47 -15.73 -8.02 8.09
CA ASP A 47 -16.54 -8.65 9.11
C ASP A 47 -17.64 -9.53 8.48
N ALA A 48 -18.34 -9.00 7.46
CA ALA A 48 -19.32 -9.74 6.67
C ALA A 48 -18.72 -10.98 5.98
N ARG A 49 -17.57 -10.82 5.31
CA ARG A 49 -16.94 -11.89 4.51
C ARG A 49 -16.27 -12.96 5.37
N SER A 50 -15.74 -12.59 6.53
CA SER A 50 -15.06 -13.52 7.44
C SER A 50 -15.98 -14.18 8.45
N HIS A 51 -17.31 -13.98 8.33
CA HIS A 51 -18.29 -14.45 9.30
C HIS A 51 -18.01 -13.96 10.73
N GLY A 52 -17.54 -12.70 10.86
CA GLY A 52 -17.22 -12.09 12.14
C GLY A 52 -15.76 -12.26 12.59
N ALA A 53 -14.95 -13.06 11.91
CA ALA A 53 -13.55 -13.33 12.27
C ALA A 53 -12.56 -12.27 11.75
N VAL A 54 -12.92 -10.99 11.79
CA VAL A 54 -12.18 -9.90 11.12
C VAL A 54 -10.76 -9.69 11.65
N ALA A 55 -10.52 -9.89 12.95
CA ALA A 55 -9.18 -9.78 13.51
C ALA A 55 -8.26 -10.92 13.05
N LEU A 56 -8.81 -12.14 12.93
CA LEU A 56 -8.07 -13.28 12.37
C LEU A 56 -7.68 -13.01 10.91
N VAL A 57 -8.54 -12.38 10.11
CA VAL A 57 -8.20 -11.98 8.74
C VAL A 57 -6.93 -11.13 8.73
N TYR A 58 -6.80 -10.15 9.61
CA TYR A 58 -5.60 -9.31 9.69
C TYR A 58 -4.38 -10.03 10.26
N VAL A 59 -4.55 -11.00 11.16
CA VAL A 59 -3.44 -11.87 11.59
C VAL A 59 -2.89 -12.66 10.40
N VAL A 60 -3.77 -13.31 9.62
CA VAL A 60 -3.39 -14.09 8.44
C VAL A 60 -2.81 -13.20 7.35
N ALA A 61 -3.41 -12.04 7.07
CA ALA A 61 -2.90 -11.08 6.10
C ALA A 61 -1.51 -10.55 6.49
N THR A 62 -1.28 -10.25 7.78
CA THR A 62 0.03 -9.84 8.29
C THR A 62 1.08 -10.93 8.04
N ALA A 63 0.75 -12.18 8.37
CA ALA A 63 1.63 -13.31 8.15
C ALA A 63 1.93 -13.51 6.65
N ALA A 64 0.91 -13.41 5.80
CA ALA A 64 1.06 -13.51 4.35
C ALA A 64 1.97 -12.40 3.79
N MET A 65 1.75 -11.15 4.19
CA MET A 65 2.56 -10.01 3.74
C MET A 65 3.97 -10.00 4.34
N ALA A 66 4.22 -10.69 5.47
CA ALA A 66 5.55 -10.84 6.03
C ALA A 66 6.52 -11.57 5.10
N PHE A 67 6.05 -12.55 4.31
CA PHE A 67 6.87 -13.20 3.27
C PHE A 67 7.29 -12.21 2.20
N THR A 68 6.38 -11.34 1.78
CA THR A 68 6.65 -10.30 0.78
C THR A 68 7.63 -9.26 1.33
N ALA A 69 7.40 -8.75 2.54
CA ALA A 69 8.30 -7.80 3.20
C ALA A 69 9.71 -8.37 3.40
N PHE A 70 9.80 -9.66 3.74
CA PHE A 70 11.08 -10.35 3.84
C PHE A 70 11.81 -10.39 2.50
N SER A 71 11.12 -10.69 1.39
CA SER A 71 11.70 -10.70 0.06
C SER A 71 12.13 -9.29 -0.38
N TYR A 72 11.37 -8.23 -0.07
CA TYR A 72 11.80 -6.85 -0.23
C TYR A 72 13.09 -6.56 0.55
N ALA A 73 13.14 -6.96 1.83
CA ALA A 73 14.31 -6.78 2.67
C ALA A 73 15.56 -7.50 2.13
N GLN A 74 15.41 -8.68 1.52
CA GLN A 74 16.53 -9.37 0.86
C GLN A 74 17.01 -8.61 -0.37
N MET A 75 16.09 -8.20 -1.26
CA MET A 75 16.46 -7.57 -2.52
C MET A 75 17.01 -6.15 -2.35
N VAL A 76 16.47 -5.34 -1.43
CA VAL A 76 16.97 -3.97 -1.20
C VAL A 76 18.41 -3.95 -0.66
N ARG A 77 18.83 -4.99 0.06
CA ARG A 77 20.22 -5.12 0.55
C ARG A 77 21.22 -5.29 -0.58
N VAL A 78 20.84 -5.99 -1.66
CA VAL A 78 21.73 -6.32 -2.78
C VAL A 78 21.51 -5.42 -3.99
N VAL A 79 20.35 -4.80 -4.13
CA VAL A 79 19.99 -3.89 -5.23
C VAL A 79 19.35 -2.61 -4.65
N PRO A 80 20.12 -1.73 -3.98
CA PRO A 80 19.58 -0.52 -3.34
C PRO A 80 19.32 0.60 -4.38
N GLN A 81 18.42 0.35 -5.32
CA GLN A 81 18.07 1.27 -6.40
C GLN A 81 16.60 1.69 -6.31
N ALA A 82 16.30 2.91 -6.74
CA ALA A 82 14.94 3.35 -6.96
C ALA A 82 14.28 2.48 -8.05
N GLY A 83 12.97 2.27 -7.92
CA GLY A 83 12.21 1.43 -8.84
C GLY A 83 11.66 0.17 -8.22
N SER A 84 11.94 -0.06 -6.91
CA SER A 84 11.32 -1.16 -6.14
C SER A 84 11.37 -2.49 -6.91
N VAL A 85 10.24 -3.21 -7.02
CA VAL A 85 10.17 -4.52 -7.68
C VAL A 85 10.65 -4.52 -9.14
N PHE A 86 10.50 -3.41 -9.87
CA PHE A 86 11.06 -3.28 -11.22
C PHE A 86 12.58 -3.54 -11.25
N ALA A 87 13.32 -2.87 -10.35
CA ALA A 87 14.78 -3.03 -10.25
C ALA A 87 15.16 -4.45 -9.79
N TYR A 88 14.41 -5.01 -8.85
CA TYR A 88 14.66 -6.34 -8.28
C TYR A 88 14.40 -7.46 -9.30
N ALA A 89 13.29 -7.41 -10.01
CA ALA A 89 12.97 -8.38 -11.06
C ALA A 89 13.95 -8.30 -12.23
N ARG A 90 14.40 -7.09 -12.58
CA ARG A 90 15.46 -6.92 -13.58
C ARG A 90 16.77 -7.56 -13.15
N ALA A 91 17.15 -7.38 -11.90
CA ALA A 91 18.39 -7.92 -11.35
C ALA A 91 18.35 -9.45 -11.17
N GLY A 92 17.25 -9.99 -10.62
CA GLY A 92 17.09 -11.41 -10.34
C GLY A 92 16.69 -12.25 -11.54
N LEU A 93 15.79 -11.77 -12.39
CA LEU A 93 15.20 -12.56 -13.49
C LEU A 93 15.62 -12.07 -14.88
N GLY A 94 15.97 -10.78 -15.02
CA GLY A 94 16.43 -10.20 -16.28
C GLY A 94 15.53 -9.05 -16.78
N PRO A 95 15.95 -8.39 -17.89
CA PRO A 95 15.33 -7.16 -18.35
C PRO A 95 13.84 -7.27 -18.70
N ALA A 96 13.42 -8.41 -19.25
CA ALA A 96 12.02 -8.65 -19.61
C ALA A 96 11.13 -8.80 -18.38
N ALA A 97 11.54 -9.61 -17.40
CA ALA A 97 10.82 -9.78 -16.15
C ALA A 97 10.77 -8.48 -15.36
N GLY A 98 11.87 -7.70 -15.35
CA GLY A 98 11.89 -6.36 -14.77
C GLY A 98 10.85 -5.45 -15.39
N PHE A 99 10.75 -5.42 -16.72
CA PHE A 99 9.72 -4.63 -17.39
C PHE A 99 8.30 -5.07 -16.98
N VAL A 100 8.03 -6.37 -17.01
CA VAL A 100 6.70 -6.91 -16.63
C VAL A 100 6.38 -6.56 -15.17
N ALA A 101 7.32 -6.74 -14.25
CA ALA A 101 7.12 -6.40 -12.84
C ALA A 101 6.84 -4.90 -12.65
N GLY A 102 7.63 -4.04 -13.32
CA GLY A 102 7.41 -2.60 -13.31
C GLY A 102 6.08 -2.19 -13.93
N TRP A 103 5.68 -2.84 -15.02
CA TRP A 103 4.39 -2.58 -15.69
C TRP A 103 3.20 -2.96 -14.81
N MET A 104 3.28 -4.12 -14.15
CA MET A 104 2.21 -4.57 -13.25
C MET A 104 2.12 -3.71 -11.98
N VAL A 105 3.25 -3.40 -11.36
CA VAL A 105 3.25 -2.55 -10.15
C VAL A 105 2.84 -1.12 -10.42
N MET A 106 2.88 -0.63 -11.67
CA MET A 106 2.34 0.68 -12.01
C MET A 106 0.82 0.76 -11.80
N LEU A 107 0.06 -0.34 -11.92
CA LEU A 107 -1.36 -0.34 -11.54
C LEU A 107 -1.54 0.00 -10.06
N ASP A 108 -0.72 -0.62 -9.20
CA ASP A 108 -0.74 -0.34 -7.78
C ASP A 108 -0.30 1.11 -7.48
N TYR A 109 0.94 1.47 -7.79
CA TYR A 109 1.49 2.77 -7.41
C TYR A 109 0.78 3.99 -8.02
N LEU A 110 0.19 3.86 -9.21
CA LEU A 110 -0.58 4.95 -9.84
C LEU A 110 -2.02 5.02 -9.35
N LEU A 111 -2.62 3.88 -8.97
CA LEU A 111 -4.04 3.80 -8.66
C LEU A 111 -4.35 3.68 -7.16
N ILE A 112 -3.44 3.15 -6.32
CA ILE A 112 -3.66 3.14 -4.87
C ILE A 112 -3.77 4.56 -4.29
N PRO A 113 -3.00 5.56 -4.73
CA PRO A 113 -3.26 6.94 -4.34
C PRO A 113 -4.64 7.43 -4.77
N ALA A 114 -5.14 6.97 -5.93
CA ALA A 114 -6.50 7.32 -6.38
C ALA A 114 -7.58 6.73 -5.45
N VAL A 115 -7.40 5.48 -4.99
CA VAL A 115 -8.26 4.84 -3.99
C VAL A 115 -8.23 5.64 -2.68
N ALA A 116 -7.06 6.03 -2.21
CA ALA A 116 -6.90 6.78 -0.96
C ALA A 116 -7.53 8.19 -1.07
N TYR A 117 -7.37 8.90 -2.19
CA TYR A 117 -8.07 10.18 -2.43
C TYR A 117 -9.58 9.99 -2.48
N LEU A 118 -10.06 8.90 -3.05
CA LEU A 118 -11.49 8.59 -3.06
C LEU A 118 -12.02 8.34 -1.64
N PHE A 119 -11.29 7.59 -0.80
CA PHE A 119 -11.65 7.43 0.62
C PHE A 119 -11.69 8.77 1.36
N SER A 120 -10.72 9.67 1.12
CA SER A 120 -10.76 11.02 1.67
C SER A 120 -12.01 11.78 1.22
N GLY A 121 -12.34 11.72 -0.07
CA GLY A 121 -13.54 12.35 -0.63
C GLY A 121 -14.85 11.78 -0.08
N ILE A 122 -14.94 10.48 0.11
CA ILE A 122 -16.11 9.80 0.71
C ILE A 122 -16.27 10.22 2.17
N ALA A 123 -15.21 10.19 2.97
CA ALA A 123 -15.26 10.59 4.38
C ALA A 123 -15.63 12.07 4.55
N MET A 124 -15.10 12.96 3.70
CA MET A 124 -15.48 14.39 3.72
C MET A 124 -16.92 14.61 3.27
N ASN A 125 -17.42 13.86 2.29
CA ASN A 125 -18.80 13.97 1.85
C ASN A 125 -19.79 13.47 2.93
N ALA A 126 -19.40 12.47 3.72
CA ALA A 126 -20.20 12.03 4.88
C ALA A 126 -20.30 13.12 5.96
N LEU A 127 -19.25 13.92 6.16
CA LEU A 127 -19.25 15.03 7.12
C LEU A 127 -19.95 16.30 6.57
N VAL A 128 -19.85 16.56 5.26
CA VAL A 128 -20.43 17.74 4.59
C VAL A 128 -21.14 17.26 3.31
N PRO A 129 -22.38 16.76 3.41
CA PRO A 129 -23.11 16.16 2.29
C PRO A 129 -23.43 17.13 1.13
N GLU A 130 -23.46 18.43 1.40
CA GLU A 130 -23.73 19.47 0.40
C GLU A 130 -22.66 19.56 -0.68
N VAL A 131 -21.44 19.09 -0.39
CA VAL A 131 -20.33 19.11 -1.32
C VAL A 131 -20.07 17.70 -1.85
N SER A 132 -20.20 17.55 -3.18
CA SER A 132 -20.00 16.25 -3.82
C SER A 132 -18.65 15.62 -3.57
N ARG A 133 -18.59 14.30 -3.36
CA ARG A 133 -17.36 13.52 -3.08
C ARG A 133 -16.23 13.78 -4.09
N TRP A 134 -16.55 14.00 -5.39
CA TRP A 134 -15.53 14.27 -6.41
C TRP A 134 -14.83 15.63 -6.23
N VAL A 135 -15.51 16.62 -5.65
CA VAL A 135 -14.92 17.93 -5.33
C VAL A 135 -13.87 17.77 -4.23
N TRP A 136 -14.24 17.09 -3.13
CA TRP A 136 -13.34 16.78 -2.03
C TRP A 136 -12.13 15.96 -2.50
N THR A 137 -12.36 14.93 -3.33
CA THR A 137 -11.32 14.12 -3.95
C THR A 137 -10.35 14.98 -4.75
N THR A 138 -10.86 15.88 -5.59
CA THR A 138 -10.03 16.79 -6.39
C THR A 138 -9.22 17.74 -5.52
N LEU A 139 -9.82 18.32 -4.49
CA LEU A 139 -9.15 19.20 -3.53
C LEU A 139 -8.00 18.48 -2.82
N ALA A 140 -8.22 17.26 -2.36
CA ALA A 140 -7.19 16.44 -1.72
C ALA A 140 -5.99 16.19 -2.65
N VAL A 141 -6.25 15.86 -3.94
CA VAL A 141 -5.18 15.69 -4.94
C VAL A 141 -4.39 16.99 -5.14
N LEU A 142 -5.08 18.13 -5.29
CA LEU A 142 -4.40 19.42 -5.54
C LEU A 142 -3.51 19.82 -4.36
N VAL A 143 -4.01 19.71 -3.13
CA VAL A 143 -3.26 20.05 -1.92
C VAL A 143 -2.03 19.16 -1.79
N THR A 144 -2.18 17.87 -1.88
CA THR A 144 -1.09 16.91 -1.67
C THR A 144 -0.07 16.93 -2.81
N THR A 145 -0.51 17.10 -4.06
CA THR A 145 0.40 17.27 -5.20
C THR A 145 1.24 18.53 -5.04
N SER A 146 0.64 19.65 -4.60
CA SER A 146 1.36 20.89 -4.33
C SER A 146 2.43 20.68 -3.25
N LEU A 147 2.10 19.98 -2.16
CA LEU A 147 3.06 19.62 -1.11
C LEU A 147 4.21 18.76 -1.64
N ASN A 148 3.91 17.76 -2.47
CA ASN A 148 4.93 16.92 -3.10
C ASN A 148 5.88 17.73 -4.00
N LEU A 149 5.37 18.71 -4.75
CA LEU A 149 6.18 19.59 -5.61
C LEU A 149 7.07 20.55 -4.82
N LEU A 150 6.68 20.95 -3.59
CA LEU A 150 7.50 21.73 -2.67
C LEU A 150 8.70 20.93 -2.15
N GLY A 151 8.69 19.63 -2.32
CA GLY A 151 9.80 18.73 -2.06
C GLY A 151 9.61 17.81 -0.87
N VAL A 152 10.39 16.73 -0.86
CA VAL A 152 10.30 15.61 0.07
C VAL A 152 10.33 16.03 1.55
N ARG A 153 11.15 17.04 1.91
CA ARG A 153 11.24 17.49 3.31
C ARG A 153 9.98 18.16 3.81
N THR A 154 9.33 18.98 2.96
CA THR A 154 8.07 19.65 3.32
C THR A 154 6.96 18.64 3.45
N ALA A 155 6.83 17.75 2.46
CA ALA A 155 5.87 16.66 2.48
C ALA A 155 6.06 15.74 3.71
N ALA A 156 7.32 15.41 4.08
CA ALA A 156 7.63 14.61 5.26
C ALA A 156 7.22 15.28 6.58
N ARG A 157 7.45 16.61 6.73
CA ARG A 157 7.08 17.34 7.96
C ARG A 157 5.58 17.35 8.18
N VAL A 158 4.83 17.71 7.14
CA VAL A 158 3.35 17.71 7.22
C VAL A 158 2.82 16.29 7.39
N GLY A 159 3.37 15.32 6.65
CA GLY A 159 3.02 13.92 6.79
C GLY A 159 3.27 13.39 8.20
N PHE A 160 4.36 13.78 8.86
CA PHE A 160 4.61 13.42 10.26
C PHE A 160 3.50 13.92 11.20
N LEU A 161 3.03 15.15 11.03
CA LEU A 161 1.94 15.71 11.85
C LEU A 161 0.63 14.95 11.63
N VAL A 162 0.33 14.62 10.37
CA VAL A 162 -0.86 13.82 10.02
C VAL A 162 -0.77 12.42 10.60
N LEU A 163 0.36 11.74 10.45
CA LEU A 163 0.59 10.42 11.04
C LEU A 163 0.47 10.47 12.57
N ALA A 164 1.03 11.49 13.21
CA ALA A 164 0.90 11.66 14.66
C ALA A 164 -0.58 11.86 15.07
N MET A 165 -1.34 12.64 14.30
CA MET A 165 -2.79 12.78 14.50
C MET A 165 -3.52 11.44 14.38
N GLU A 166 -3.28 10.65 13.32
CA GLU A 166 -3.90 9.33 13.13
C GLU A 166 -3.57 8.38 14.29
N ILE A 167 -2.31 8.35 14.74
CA ILE A 167 -1.90 7.52 15.89
C ILE A 167 -2.58 7.98 17.18
N VAL A 168 -2.68 9.29 17.43
CA VAL A 168 -3.39 9.83 18.61
C VAL A 168 -4.86 9.43 18.57
N VAL A 169 -5.53 9.61 17.44
CA VAL A 169 -6.96 9.22 17.28
C VAL A 169 -7.14 7.72 17.46
N LEU A 170 -6.24 6.90 16.91
CA LEU A 170 -6.27 5.46 17.11
C LEU A 170 -6.07 5.07 18.58
N VAL A 171 -5.15 5.73 19.30
CA VAL A 171 -4.97 5.51 20.75
C VAL A 171 -6.21 5.92 21.53
N VAL A 172 -6.82 7.06 21.20
CA VAL A 172 -8.07 7.51 21.81
C VAL A 172 -9.18 6.48 21.57
N PHE A 173 -9.31 5.96 20.35
CA PHE A 173 -10.27 4.89 20.04
C PHE A 173 -10.00 3.63 20.87
N VAL A 174 -8.75 3.14 20.91
CA VAL A 174 -8.38 1.93 21.67
C VAL A 174 -8.69 2.10 23.15
N VAL A 175 -8.36 3.25 23.74
CA VAL A 175 -8.63 3.54 25.17
C VAL A 175 -10.14 3.63 25.42
N ALA A 176 -10.87 4.36 24.58
CA ALA A 176 -12.33 4.50 24.72
C ALA A 176 -13.03 3.14 24.57
N ALA A 177 -12.66 2.34 23.56
CA ALA A 177 -13.16 0.99 23.36
C ALA A 177 -12.89 0.09 24.57
N ALA A 178 -11.65 0.10 25.09
CA ALA A 178 -11.30 -0.68 26.28
C ALA A 178 -12.11 -0.27 27.52
N VAL A 179 -12.34 1.02 27.72
CA VAL A 179 -13.17 1.54 28.85
C VAL A 179 -14.61 1.09 28.69
N VAL A 180 -15.22 1.21 27.53
CA VAL A 180 -16.59 0.78 27.26
C VAL A 180 -16.72 -0.73 27.44
N LEU A 181 -15.83 -1.53 26.89
CA LEU A 181 -15.84 -2.98 27.04
C LEU A 181 -15.66 -3.43 28.48
N ALA A 182 -14.90 -2.69 29.29
CA ALA A 182 -14.72 -2.98 30.71
C ALA A 182 -15.97 -2.62 31.57
N ARG A 183 -16.74 -1.62 31.15
CA ARG A 183 -17.92 -1.13 31.89
C ARG A 183 -19.20 -1.82 31.47
N ASP A 184 -19.41 -1.94 30.17
CA ASP A 184 -20.70 -2.30 29.58
C ASP A 184 -20.65 -3.71 28.94
N GLY A 185 -19.45 -4.30 28.86
CA GLY A 185 -19.21 -5.60 28.21
C GLY A 185 -19.11 -5.51 26.70
N ALA A 186 -19.02 -6.67 26.05
CA ALA A 186 -18.93 -6.78 24.61
C ALA A 186 -20.30 -7.16 24.01
N HIS A 187 -20.62 -6.65 22.84
CA HIS A 187 -21.84 -7.03 22.09
C HIS A 187 -21.71 -8.44 21.50
N ARG A 188 -20.49 -8.94 21.30
CA ARG A 188 -20.19 -10.28 20.77
C ARG A 188 -19.29 -11.03 21.75
N ASP A 189 -19.19 -12.35 21.59
CA ASP A 189 -18.22 -13.16 22.33
C ASP A 189 -16.78 -12.66 22.12
N TRP A 190 -15.96 -12.70 23.18
CA TRP A 190 -14.57 -12.22 23.15
C TRP A 190 -13.69 -12.94 22.13
N LEU A 191 -14.02 -14.18 21.79
CA LEU A 191 -13.29 -14.92 20.77
C LEU A 191 -13.83 -14.70 19.35
N SER A 192 -15.02 -14.11 19.21
CA SER A 192 -15.67 -13.95 17.91
C SER A 192 -14.82 -13.21 16.86
N PRO A 193 -14.01 -12.19 17.21
CA PRO A 193 -13.16 -11.55 16.20
C PRO A 193 -12.05 -12.46 15.65
N LEU A 194 -11.83 -13.62 16.29
CA LEU A 194 -10.85 -14.63 15.89
C LEU A 194 -11.48 -15.94 15.40
N SER A 195 -12.72 -16.25 15.81
CA SER A 195 -13.38 -17.53 15.52
C SER A 195 -14.70 -17.40 14.76
N GLY A 196 -15.14 -16.17 14.46
CA GLY A 196 -16.45 -15.88 13.90
C GLY A 196 -17.53 -15.70 14.98
N ASP A 197 -18.62 -15.02 14.61
CA ASP A 197 -19.73 -14.72 15.51
C ASP A 197 -20.85 -15.79 15.51
N GLY A 198 -20.68 -16.86 14.73
CA GLY A 198 -21.61 -17.98 14.63
C GLY A 198 -22.91 -17.69 13.87
N THR A 199 -23.16 -16.45 13.46
CA THR A 199 -24.45 -16.05 12.84
C THR A 199 -24.57 -16.49 11.38
N GLN A 200 -23.46 -16.78 10.72
CA GLN A 200 -23.41 -17.33 9.35
C GLN A 200 -23.02 -18.82 9.33
N GLY A 201 -23.13 -19.52 10.46
CA GLY A 201 -22.75 -20.94 10.61
C GLY A 201 -21.45 -21.13 11.38
N ALA A 202 -20.91 -22.36 11.33
CA ALA A 202 -19.66 -22.69 11.99
C ALA A 202 -18.46 -21.94 11.35
N PHE A 203 -17.38 -21.81 12.13
CA PHE A 203 -16.13 -21.22 11.65
C PHE A 203 -15.68 -21.82 10.31
N ALA A 204 -15.42 -20.97 9.33
CA ALA A 204 -14.99 -21.35 8.00
C ALA A 204 -13.65 -20.69 7.66
N LEU A 205 -12.57 -21.47 7.67
CA LEU A 205 -11.24 -20.98 7.27
C LEU A 205 -11.22 -20.42 5.83
N SER A 206 -12.02 -21.01 4.93
CA SER A 206 -12.18 -20.52 3.56
C SER A 206 -12.74 -19.11 3.49
N ALA A 207 -13.68 -18.75 4.38
CA ALA A 207 -14.21 -17.38 4.48
C ALA A 207 -13.13 -16.38 4.93
N VAL A 208 -12.29 -16.79 5.89
CA VAL A 208 -11.13 -15.99 6.33
C VAL A 208 -10.14 -15.79 5.18
N ILE A 209 -9.75 -16.87 4.47
CA ILE A 209 -8.82 -16.80 3.34
C ILE A 209 -9.40 -15.92 2.21
N GLY A 210 -10.68 -16.06 1.89
CA GLY A 210 -11.36 -15.21 0.91
C GLY A 210 -11.37 -13.72 1.30
N ALA A 211 -11.51 -13.42 2.60
CA ALA A 211 -11.45 -12.05 3.12
C ALA A 211 -10.01 -11.47 3.12
N VAL A 212 -8.97 -12.31 3.20
CA VAL A 212 -7.56 -11.87 3.15
C VAL A 212 -7.26 -11.10 1.86
N SER A 213 -7.85 -11.48 0.72
CA SER A 213 -7.65 -10.76 -0.55
C SER A 213 -8.02 -9.27 -0.43
N VAL A 214 -9.08 -8.93 0.30
CA VAL A 214 -9.49 -7.54 0.56
C VAL A 214 -8.63 -6.89 1.64
N ALA A 215 -8.23 -7.65 2.67
CA ALA A 215 -7.38 -7.12 3.75
C ALA A 215 -5.98 -6.74 3.29
N VAL A 216 -5.43 -7.41 2.26
CA VAL A 216 -4.11 -7.11 1.65
C VAL A 216 -4.04 -5.65 1.22
N LEU A 217 -5.14 -5.07 0.70
CA LEU A 217 -5.21 -3.66 0.33
C LEU A 217 -4.74 -2.73 1.47
N SER A 218 -5.08 -3.05 2.72
CA SER A 218 -4.67 -2.24 3.88
C SER A 218 -3.16 -2.22 4.10
N PHE A 219 -2.43 -3.22 3.62
CA PHE A 219 -0.97 -3.30 3.75
C PHE A 219 -0.23 -2.65 2.60
N LEU A 220 -0.88 -2.40 1.45
CA LEU A 220 -0.20 -1.81 0.30
C LEU A 220 0.41 -0.46 0.68
N GLY A 221 1.68 -0.29 0.33
CA GLY A 221 2.48 0.88 0.69
C GLY A 221 3.69 0.58 1.56
N PHE A 222 3.74 -0.53 2.32
CA PHE A 222 4.97 -0.90 3.05
C PHE A 222 6.15 -1.10 2.09
N ASP A 223 5.90 -1.58 0.91
CA ASP A 223 6.85 -1.84 -0.16
C ASP A 223 7.35 -0.56 -0.82
N ALA A 224 6.57 0.52 -0.76
CA ALA A 224 6.97 1.84 -1.28
C ALA A 224 8.22 2.39 -0.57
N ILE A 225 8.49 1.97 0.68
CA ILE A 225 9.73 2.29 1.40
C ILE A 225 10.96 1.89 0.56
N ALA A 226 10.88 0.77 -0.16
CA ALA A 226 11.97 0.30 -1.01
C ALA A 226 12.24 1.24 -2.21
N SER A 227 11.25 2.00 -2.66
CA SER A 227 11.42 2.97 -3.76
C SER A 227 12.30 4.17 -3.38
N PHE A 228 12.46 4.43 -2.07
CA PHE A 228 13.32 5.50 -1.55
C PHE A 228 14.78 5.08 -1.33
N ALA A 229 15.17 3.86 -1.71
CA ALA A 229 16.49 3.29 -1.40
C ALA A 229 17.68 4.15 -1.85
N GLU A 230 17.56 4.91 -2.95
CA GLU A 230 18.61 5.83 -3.43
C GLU A 230 18.71 7.12 -2.61
N GLU A 231 17.64 7.51 -1.89
CA GLU A 231 17.56 8.75 -1.13
C GLU A 231 17.98 8.59 0.34
N VAL A 232 18.33 7.36 0.75
CA VAL A 232 18.62 7.03 2.15
C VAL A 232 20.09 7.31 2.48
N THR A 233 20.31 7.90 3.67
CA THR A 233 21.62 8.06 4.27
C THR A 233 21.94 6.87 5.19
N GLY A 234 23.11 6.26 5.03
CA GLY A 234 23.60 5.19 5.92
C GLY A 234 23.17 3.78 5.55
N GLY A 235 22.88 3.54 4.27
CA GLY A 235 22.85 2.21 3.66
C GLY A 235 21.49 1.51 3.62
N SER A 236 21.41 0.50 2.75
CA SER A 236 20.20 -0.28 2.43
C SER A 236 19.65 -1.09 3.61
N GLU A 237 20.46 -1.38 4.61
CA GLU A 237 19.99 -2.09 5.83
C GLU A 237 18.91 -1.29 6.57
N LYS A 238 18.99 0.04 6.56
CA LYS A 238 17.93 0.89 7.15
C LYS A 238 16.61 0.75 6.40
N VAL A 239 16.66 0.64 5.08
CA VAL A 239 15.47 0.43 4.24
C VAL A 239 14.86 -0.94 4.55
N ALA A 240 15.67 -2.00 4.58
CA ALA A 240 15.22 -3.35 4.90
C ALA A 240 14.54 -3.42 6.27
N ARG A 241 15.14 -2.80 7.29
CA ARG A 241 14.54 -2.73 8.63
C ARG A 241 13.26 -1.91 8.66
N ALA A 242 13.19 -0.79 7.92
CA ALA A 242 12.00 0.04 7.87
C ALA A 242 10.81 -0.69 7.24
N VAL A 243 11.03 -1.43 6.16
CA VAL A 243 10.00 -2.27 5.50
C VAL A 243 9.41 -3.27 6.48
N LEU A 244 10.27 -4.05 7.16
CA LEU A 244 9.81 -5.06 8.13
C LEU A 244 9.13 -4.43 9.35
N PHE A 245 9.70 -3.35 9.88
CA PHE A 245 9.15 -2.65 11.03
C PHE A 245 7.76 -2.07 10.74
N CYS A 246 7.59 -1.39 9.60
CA CYS A 246 6.29 -0.82 9.21
C CYS A 246 5.23 -1.89 9.00
N LEU A 247 5.58 -3.03 8.37
CA LEU A 247 4.64 -4.12 8.20
C LEU A 247 4.15 -4.68 9.55
N VAL A 248 5.08 -5.02 10.45
CA VAL A 248 4.73 -5.61 11.75
C VAL A 248 3.91 -4.62 12.59
N LEU A 249 4.33 -3.35 12.62
CA LEU A 249 3.60 -2.32 13.35
C LEU A 249 2.19 -2.11 12.78
N ALA A 250 2.06 -2.03 11.46
CA ALA A 250 0.75 -1.93 10.81
C ALA A 250 -0.14 -3.14 11.15
N GLY A 251 0.40 -4.36 11.06
CA GLY A 251 -0.32 -5.57 11.40
C GLY A 251 -0.85 -5.56 12.83
N VAL A 252 -0.02 -5.17 13.81
CA VAL A 252 -0.44 -5.05 15.22
C VAL A 252 -1.55 -4.01 15.37
N LEU A 253 -1.41 -2.84 14.74
CA LEU A 253 -2.43 -1.79 14.79
C LEU A 253 -3.74 -2.23 14.14
N PHE A 254 -3.67 -2.95 13.02
CA PHE A 254 -4.84 -3.43 12.29
C PHE A 254 -5.60 -4.51 13.07
N VAL A 255 -4.89 -5.47 13.65
CA VAL A 255 -5.50 -6.49 14.53
C VAL A 255 -6.15 -5.84 15.75
N ALA A 256 -5.44 -4.94 16.44
CA ALA A 256 -5.95 -4.31 17.64
C ALA A 256 -7.24 -3.50 17.37
N GLN A 257 -7.25 -2.66 16.34
CA GLN A 257 -8.42 -1.82 16.05
C GLN A 257 -9.62 -2.63 15.57
N THR A 258 -9.40 -3.66 14.74
CA THR A 258 -10.50 -4.48 14.21
C THR A 258 -11.05 -5.45 15.25
N TYR A 259 -10.19 -5.95 16.15
CA TYR A 259 -10.61 -6.76 17.28
C TYR A 259 -11.56 -5.96 18.20
N LEU A 260 -11.14 -4.76 18.58
CA LEU A 260 -11.97 -3.91 19.44
C LEU A 260 -13.25 -3.46 18.75
N ALA A 261 -13.18 -3.05 17.47
CA ALA A 261 -14.35 -2.66 16.70
C ALA A 261 -15.37 -3.80 16.58
N ALA A 262 -14.94 -5.04 16.36
CA ALA A 262 -15.83 -6.19 16.26
C ALA A 262 -16.54 -6.49 17.60
N LEU A 263 -15.88 -6.26 18.74
CA LEU A 263 -16.50 -6.42 20.05
C LEU A 263 -17.53 -5.31 20.35
N LEU A 264 -17.35 -4.11 19.78
CA LEU A 264 -18.27 -2.98 19.90
C LEU A 264 -19.40 -3.02 18.87
N GLU A 265 -19.28 -3.82 17.80
CA GLU A 265 -20.25 -3.87 16.71
C GLU A 265 -21.56 -4.55 17.16
N PRO A 266 -22.69 -3.80 17.19
CA PRO A 266 -23.96 -4.36 17.65
C PRO A 266 -24.63 -5.26 16.62
N LEU A 267 -24.30 -5.11 15.33
CA LEU A 267 -24.91 -5.91 14.27
C LEU A 267 -24.15 -7.23 14.10
N PRO A 268 -24.86 -8.36 13.92
CA PRO A 268 -24.20 -9.61 13.57
C PRO A 268 -23.62 -9.58 12.16
N SER A 269 -22.55 -10.34 11.90
CA SER A 269 -21.90 -10.42 10.60
C SER A 269 -22.84 -10.84 9.47
N ALA A 270 -23.83 -11.69 9.76
CA ALA A 270 -24.89 -12.08 8.83
C ALA A 270 -25.72 -10.88 8.34
N ARG A 271 -25.97 -9.89 9.20
CA ARG A 271 -26.70 -8.68 8.82
C ARG A 271 -25.89 -7.80 7.89
N LEU A 272 -24.59 -7.63 8.16
CA LEU A 272 -23.66 -6.92 7.29
C LEU A 272 -23.49 -7.60 5.93
N ALA A 273 -23.54 -8.94 5.92
CA ALA A 273 -23.47 -9.72 4.68
C ALA A 273 -24.77 -9.58 3.84
N ALA A 274 -25.93 -9.53 4.50
CA ALA A 274 -27.22 -9.41 3.83
C ALA A 274 -27.47 -8.01 3.22
N ASP A 275 -26.86 -6.96 3.78
CA ASP A 275 -27.03 -5.57 3.35
C ASP A 275 -25.67 -4.87 3.14
N PRO A 276 -25.15 -4.86 1.92
CA PRO A 276 -23.87 -4.21 1.60
C PRO A 276 -23.81 -2.71 1.92
N ALA A 277 -24.96 -2.02 2.00
CA ALA A 277 -25.00 -0.60 2.33
C ALA A 277 -24.54 -0.32 3.78
N LEU A 278 -24.69 -1.30 4.68
CA LEU A 278 -24.26 -1.20 6.08
C LEU A 278 -22.74 -1.41 6.25
N GLN A 279 -22.05 -2.00 5.28
CA GLN A 279 -20.65 -2.36 5.41
C GLN A 279 -19.71 -1.13 5.47
N GLY A 280 -20.00 -0.11 4.66
CA GLY A 280 -19.18 1.11 4.61
C GLY A 280 -19.17 1.89 5.93
N PRO A 281 -20.32 2.17 6.55
CA PRO A 281 -20.39 2.91 7.80
C PRO A 281 -20.14 2.07 9.07
N ALA A 282 -20.12 0.73 9.00
CA ALA A 282 -20.13 -0.17 10.16
C ALA A 282 -19.15 0.22 11.28
N PHE A 283 -17.88 0.54 10.94
CA PHE A 283 -16.91 0.95 11.97
C PHE A 283 -17.33 2.24 12.69
N TYR A 284 -17.83 3.21 11.93
CA TYR A 284 -18.25 4.51 12.46
C TYR A 284 -19.51 4.37 13.33
N ASP A 285 -20.48 3.56 12.88
CA ASP A 285 -21.72 3.30 13.56
C ASP A 285 -21.49 2.53 14.88
N ALA A 286 -20.58 1.55 14.86
CA ALA A 286 -20.16 0.85 16.08
C ALA A 286 -19.53 1.80 17.10
N VAL A 287 -18.68 2.73 16.64
CA VAL A 287 -18.06 3.75 17.51
C VAL A 287 -19.11 4.74 18.04
N ASP A 288 -20.05 5.19 17.19
CA ASP A 288 -21.10 6.11 17.59
C ASP A 288 -22.02 5.47 18.64
N ALA A 289 -22.46 4.25 18.38
CA ALA A 289 -23.34 3.51 19.28
C ALA A 289 -22.70 3.21 20.65
N ALA A 290 -21.41 2.86 20.68
CA ALA A 290 -20.71 2.44 21.89
C ALA A 290 -20.12 3.61 22.68
N VAL A 291 -19.56 4.62 22.01
CA VAL A 291 -18.79 5.72 22.65
C VAL A 291 -19.49 7.07 22.47
N GLY A 292 -20.07 7.30 21.27
CA GLY A 292 -20.78 8.52 20.93
C GLY A 292 -20.21 9.26 19.75
N SER A 293 -20.99 10.22 19.23
CA SER A 293 -20.75 10.94 17.98
C SER A 293 -19.47 11.80 17.98
N TRP A 294 -18.98 12.20 19.14
CA TRP A 294 -17.71 12.93 19.22
C TRP A 294 -16.53 12.10 18.70
N LEU A 295 -16.46 10.79 19.05
CA LEU A 295 -15.38 9.90 18.61
C LEU A 295 -15.62 9.46 17.16
N HIS A 296 -16.88 9.21 16.76
CA HIS A 296 -17.25 8.99 15.36
C HIS A 296 -16.68 10.11 14.46
N ASN A 297 -17.02 11.38 14.78
CA ASN A 297 -16.55 12.54 14.01
C ASN A 297 -15.02 12.66 13.99
N LEU A 298 -14.37 12.42 15.13
CA LEU A 298 -12.92 12.46 15.24
C LEU A 298 -12.26 11.40 14.35
N VAL A 299 -12.77 10.17 14.34
CA VAL A 299 -12.31 9.08 13.48
C VAL A 299 -12.56 9.42 12.01
N ALA A 300 -13.72 9.95 11.66
CA ALA A 300 -14.06 10.31 10.28
C ALA A 300 -13.15 11.42 9.74
N VAL A 301 -12.91 12.49 10.50
CA VAL A 301 -11.97 13.57 10.12
C VAL A 301 -10.55 13.02 9.99
N SER A 302 -10.09 12.22 10.95
CA SER A 302 -8.78 11.60 10.92
C SER A 302 -8.60 10.72 9.69
N LYS A 303 -9.60 9.91 9.36
CA LYS A 303 -9.60 9.05 8.16
C LYS A 303 -9.58 9.87 6.88
N ALA A 304 -10.34 10.96 6.80
CA ALA A 304 -10.39 11.83 5.62
C ALA A 304 -9.01 12.46 5.33
N VAL A 305 -8.39 13.02 6.36
CA VAL A 305 -7.07 13.66 6.26
C VAL A 305 -5.98 12.61 6.05
N GLY A 306 -5.99 11.53 6.83
CA GLY A 306 -5.00 10.45 6.75
C GLY A 306 -4.97 9.81 5.36
N ALA A 307 -6.13 9.50 4.78
CA ALA A 307 -6.22 8.94 3.44
C ALA A 307 -5.63 9.88 2.36
N ALA A 308 -5.89 11.20 2.45
CA ALA A 308 -5.29 12.16 1.53
C ALA A 308 -3.76 12.18 1.63
N PHE A 309 -3.20 12.08 2.84
CA PHE A 309 -1.75 12.07 3.05
C PHE A 309 -1.11 10.69 2.78
N ALA A 310 -1.84 9.59 2.96
CA ALA A 310 -1.44 8.29 2.44
C ALA A 310 -1.27 8.34 0.91
N ALA A 311 -2.24 8.94 0.22
CA ALA A 311 -2.15 9.17 -1.21
C ALA A 311 -0.97 10.08 -1.61
N LEU A 312 -0.61 11.08 -0.80
CA LEU A 312 0.60 11.91 -0.99
C LEU A 312 1.85 11.04 -1.02
N ALA A 313 2.00 10.14 -0.04
CA ALA A 313 3.16 9.25 0.04
C ALA A 313 3.19 8.27 -1.15
N GLY A 314 2.05 7.69 -1.49
CA GLY A 314 1.90 6.82 -2.65
C GLY A 314 2.21 7.50 -3.98
N GLN A 315 1.72 8.72 -4.19
CA GLN A 315 2.02 9.51 -5.38
C GLN A 315 3.52 9.83 -5.49
N ALA A 316 4.19 10.08 -4.36
CA ALA A 316 5.63 10.27 -4.33
C ALA A 316 6.38 8.99 -4.73
N ALA A 317 5.93 7.82 -4.27
CA ALA A 317 6.50 6.53 -4.64
C ALA A 317 6.24 6.20 -6.12
N ALA A 318 5.03 6.45 -6.63
CA ALA A 318 4.68 6.32 -8.05
C ALA A 318 5.61 7.14 -8.96
N GLY A 319 5.86 8.39 -8.60
CA GLY A 319 6.80 9.26 -9.32
C GLY A 319 8.20 8.66 -9.41
N ARG A 320 8.68 7.94 -8.38
CA ARG A 320 10.01 7.29 -8.38
C ARG A 320 10.06 6.08 -9.29
N ILE A 321 9.01 5.28 -9.35
CA ILE A 321 8.93 4.13 -10.28
C ILE A 321 8.88 4.61 -11.71
N VAL A 322 8.03 5.59 -12.03
CA VAL A 322 7.97 6.20 -13.37
C VAL A 322 9.34 6.78 -13.77
N PHE A 323 10.00 7.47 -12.85
CA PHE A 323 11.36 7.99 -13.07
C PHE A 323 12.37 6.89 -13.33
N ALA A 324 12.38 5.81 -12.53
CA ALA A 324 13.31 4.69 -12.69
C ALA A 324 13.13 4.00 -14.04
N MET A 325 11.90 3.75 -14.46
CA MET A 325 11.60 3.14 -15.76
C MET A 325 11.97 4.07 -16.93
N ALA A 326 11.79 5.39 -16.78
CA ALA A 326 12.20 6.37 -17.79
C ALA A 326 13.74 6.47 -17.90
N ARG A 327 14.46 6.42 -16.77
CA ARG A 327 15.93 6.37 -16.72
C ARG A 327 16.47 5.13 -17.45
N ASP A 328 15.76 4.02 -17.34
CA ASP A 328 16.08 2.76 -18.02
C ASP A 328 15.57 2.69 -19.47
N ARG A 329 15.10 3.82 -20.01
CA ARG A 329 14.58 3.96 -21.39
C ARG A 329 13.36 3.08 -21.70
N ARG A 330 12.60 2.67 -20.67
CA ARG A 330 11.35 1.93 -20.81
C ARG A 330 10.12 2.84 -20.95
N LEU A 331 10.27 4.10 -20.51
CA LEU A 331 9.31 5.20 -20.68
C LEU A 331 9.99 6.40 -21.35
N PRO A 332 9.23 7.40 -21.83
CA PRO A 332 9.79 8.59 -22.48
C PRO A 332 10.85 9.28 -21.61
N ARG A 333 11.99 9.62 -22.21
CA ARG A 333 13.16 10.24 -21.52
C ARG A 333 12.81 11.56 -20.79
N ALA A 334 11.76 12.26 -21.23
CA ALA A 334 11.30 13.47 -20.58
C ALA A 334 10.93 13.25 -19.10
N LEU A 335 10.43 12.05 -18.76
CA LEU A 335 10.08 11.66 -17.40
C LEU A 335 11.29 11.35 -16.50
N ALA A 336 12.48 11.16 -17.09
CA ALA A 336 13.74 10.96 -16.36
C ALA A 336 14.43 12.28 -15.96
N ARG A 337 13.79 13.44 -16.18
CA ARG A 337 14.35 14.74 -15.80
C ARG A 337 14.09 15.02 -14.32
N THR A 338 15.13 15.46 -13.61
CA THR A 338 15.05 15.91 -12.22
C THR A 338 15.19 17.42 -12.15
N GLY A 339 14.42 18.07 -11.27
CA GLY A 339 14.59 19.47 -10.93
C GLY A 339 14.83 19.60 -9.42
N SER A 340 15.97 20.15 -9.01
CA SER A 340 16.34 20.29 -7.59
C SER A 340 16.33 18.94 -6.81
N GLY A 341 16.67 17.82 -7.49
CA GLY A 341 16.69 16.49 -6.90
C GLY A 341 15.30 15.83 -6.74
N VAL A 342 14.24 16.44 -7.27
CA VAL A 342 12.88 15.87 -7.30
C VAL A 342 12.54 15.46 -8.74
N PRO A 343 11.97 14.27 -8.98
CA PRO A 343 11.56 13.82 -10.30
C PRO A 343 10.21 14.46 -10.71
N ARG A 344 10.20 15.80 -10.90
CA ARG A 344 8.98 16.61 -11.10
C ARG A 344 8.13 16.13 -12.27
N ALA A 345 8.75 15.81 -13.41
CA ALA A 345 8.01 15.36 -14.60
C ALA A 345 7.31 14.02 -14.35
N ALA A 346 7.98 13.07 -13.71
CA ALA A 346 7.41 11.78 -13.36
C ALA A 346 6.29 11.94 -12.29
N LEU A 347 6.51 12.80 -11.29
CA LEU A 347 5.52 13.08 -10.25
C LEU A 347 4.25 13.71 -10.84
N LEU A 348 4.38 14.70 -11.73
CA LEU A 348 3.23 15.32 -12.40
C LEU A 348 2.49 14.33 -13.31
N CYS A 349 3.22 13.47 -14.02
CA CYS A 349 2.61 12.39 -14.81
C CYS A 349 1.78 11.46 -13.90
N ALA A 350 2.35 11.01 -12.78
CA ALA A 350 1.63 10.20 -11.80
C ALA A 350 0.41 10.95 -11.25
N ALA A 351 0.55 12.24 -10.90
CA ALA A 351 -0.53 13.07 -10.39
C ALA A 351 -1.71 13.18 -11.37
N VAL A 352 -1.44 13.40 -12.66
CA VAL A 352 -2.48 13.47 -13.68
C VAL A 352 -3.25 12.16 -13.79
N ILE A 353 -2.54 11.02 -13.88
CA ILE A 353 -3.17 9.71 -13.98
C ILE A 353 -4.02 9.42 -12.74
N THR A 354 -3.45 9.66 -11.55
CA THR A 354 -4.14 9.49 -10.26
C THR A 354 -5.39 10.36 -10.17
N THR A 355 -5.31 11.63 -10.60
CA THR A 355 -6.47 12.56 -10.59
C THR A 355 -7.58 12.05 -11.48
N VAL A 356 -7.25 11.69 -12.72
CA VAL A 356 -8.25 11.17 -13.68
C VAL A 356 -8.93 9.93 -13.11
N ALA A 357 -8.18 8.99 -12.59
CA ALA A 357 -8.72 7.75 -12.01
C ALA A 357 -9.58 8.04 -10.76
N ALA A 358 -9.11 8.88 -9.84
CA ALA A 358 -9.83 9.21 -8.61
C ALA A 358 -11.15 9.96 -8.89
N VAL A 359 -11.12 10.97 -9.77
CA VAL A 359 -12.31 11.76 -10.11
C VAL A 359 -13.31 10.92 -10.90
N TRP A 360 -12.84 10.07 -11.82
CA TRP A 360 -13.69 9.12 -12.53
C TRP A 360 -14.42 8.19 -11.56
N ALA A 361 -13.69 7.58 -10.63
CA ALA A 361 -14.24 6.68 -9.63
C ALA A 361 -15.18 7.42 -8.64
N ALA A 362 -14.84 8.65 -8.25
CA ALA A 362 -15.66 9.45 -7.35
C ALA A 362 -17.05 9.82 -7.94
N ARG A 363 -17.19 9.75 -9.25
CA ARG A 363 -18.46 10.02 -9.95
C ARG A 363 -19.30 8.77 -10.22
N ARG A 364 -18.85 7.59 -9.78
CA ARG A 364 -19.51 6.30 -10.03
C ARG A 364 -19.74 5.57 -8.72
N ASP A 365 -20.87 4.89 -8.60
CA ASP A 365 -21.17 4.11 -7.40
C ASP A 365 -20.28 2.85 -7.28
N ASP A 366 -19.93 2.23 -8.42
CA ASP A 366 -19.03 1.08 -8.50
C ASP A 366 -17.53 1.45 -8.62
N GLY A 367 -17.21 2.74 -8.55
CA GLY A 367 -15.87 3.23 -8.84
C GLY A 367 -14.80 2.75 -7.86
N LEU A 368 -15.12 2.66 -6.57
CA LEU A 368 -14.21 2.18 -5.53
C LEU A 368 -13.85 0.71 -5.77
N ASP A 369 -14.85 -0.15 -5.94
CA ASP A 369 -14.64 -1.60 -6.14
C ASP A 369 -13.79 -1.89 -7.39
N LYS A 370 -14.03 -1.13 -8.47
CA LYS A 370 -13.23 -1.25 -9.69
C LYS A 370 -11.78 -0.83 -9.50
N LEU A 371 -11.53 0.30 -8.81
CA LEU A 371 -10.16 0.73 -8.53
C LEU A 371 -9.41 -0.27 -7.65
N VAL A 372 -10.03 -0.70 -6.56
CA VAL A 372 -9.44 -1.67 -5.62
C VAL A 372 -9.07 -2.96 -6.34
N SER A 373 -10.00 -3.52 -7.11
CA SER A 373 -9.77 -4.76 -7.86
C SER A 373 -8.57 -4.67 -8.81
N VAL A 374 -8.37 -3.52 -9.45
CA VAL A 374 -7.25 -3.30 -10.38
C VAL A 374 -5.93 -3.14 -9.64
N VAL A 375 -5.93 -2.45 -8.51
CA VAL A 375 -4.75 -2.24 -7.67
C VAL A 375 -4.21 -3.58 -7.16
N ASP A 376 -5.08 -4.39 -6.57
CA ASP A 376 -4.71 -5.65 -5.94
C ASP A 376 -4.03 -6.62 -6.92
N ILE A 377 -4.60 -6.78 -8.13
CA ILE A 377 -4.02 -7.69 -9.13
C ILE A 377 -2.64 -7.21 -9.60
N GLY A 378 -2.45 -5.90 -9.71
CA GLY A 378 -1.17 -5.29 -10.06
C GLY A 378 -0.10 -5.55 -9.01
N ALA A 379 -0.41 -5.25 -7.75
CA ALA A 379 0.49 -5.45 -6.61
C ALA A 379 0.87 -6.92 -6.41
N LEU A 380 -0.12 -7.82 -6.35
CA LEU A 380 0.11 -9.25 -6.10
C LEU A 380 0.93 -9.90 -7.22
N THR A 381 0.69 -9.54 -8.49
CA THR A 381 1.51 -10.01 -9.61
C THR A 381 2.96 -9.54 -9.47
N ALA A 382 3.17 -8.28 -9.11
CA ALA A 382 4.50 -7.73 -8.87
C ALA A 382 5.19 -8.42 -7.69
N PHE A 383 4.47 -8.70 -6.60
CA PHE A 383 5.02 -9.42 -5.44
C PHE A 383 5.40 -10.87 -5.78
N THR A 384 4.63 -11.53 -6.63
CA THR A 384 5.00 -12.86 -7.15
C THR A 384 6.35 -12.80 -7.89
N LEU A 385 6.55 -11.80 -8.74
CA LEU A 385 7.82 -11.58 -9.45
C LEU A 385 8.96 -11.16 -8.52
N LEU A 386 8.67 -10.44 -7.43
CA LEU A 386 9.64 -10.15 -6.38
C LEU A 386 10.17 -11.42 -5.73
N HIS A 387 9.28 -12.32 -5.31
CA HIS A 387 9.65 -13.60 -4.72
C HIS A 387 10.52 -14.43 -5.67
N ALA A 388 10.11 -14.52 -6.95
CA ALA A 388 10.91 -15.18 -7.98
C ALA A 388 12.29 -14.51 -8.17
N SER A 389 12.38 -13.18 -7.96
CA SER A 389 13.63 -12.41 -8.07
C SER A 389 14.63 -12.78 -6.99
N VAL A 390 14.18 -13.05 -5.76
CA VAL A 390 15.06 -13.52 -4.67
C VAL A 390 15.67 -14.87 -5.06
N VAL A 391 14.85 -15.82 -5.48
CA VAL A 391 15.32 -17.15 -5.95
C VAL A 391 16.28 -16.98 -7.14
N GLY A 392 15.90 -16.17 -8.11
CA GLY A 392 16.71 -15.90 -9.30
C GLY A 392 18.07 -15.28 -8.98
N TRP A 393 18.13 -14.34 -8.03
CA TRP A 393 19.39 -13.68 -7.65
C TRP A 393 20.32 -14.60 -6.87
N PHE A 394 19.82 -15.21 -5.79
CA PHE A 394 20.65 -15.97 -4.85
C PHE A 394 20.88 -17.41 -5.29
N ALA A 395 19.83 -18.14 -5.72
CA ALA A 395 19.91 -19.56 -5.98
C ALA A 395 20.25 -19.91 -7.45
N VAL A 396 19.76 -19.13 -8.43
CA VAL A 396 20.02 -19.44 -9.86
C VAL A 396 21.27 -18.73 -10.38
N ARG A 397 21.44 -17.44 -10.05
CA ARG A 397 22.59 -16.65 -10.55
C ARG A 397 23.76 -16.62 -9.60
N HIS A 398 23.60 -17.14 -8.38
CA HIS A 398 24.62 -17.20 -7.32
C HIS A 398 25.29 -15.85 -7.02
N ARG A 399 24.52 -14.75 -7.06
CA ARG A 399 25.01 -13.38 -6.91
C ARG A 399 24.83 -12.86 -5.50
N GLY A 400 25.25 -13.27 -4.49
CA GLY A 400 25.00 -12.75 -3.12
C GLY A 400 25.64 -13.60 -2.04
N GLY A 401 26.68 -14.36 -2.42
CA GLY A 401 27.34 -15.26 -1.51
C GLY A 401 26.63 -16.62 -1.36
N PRO A 402 26.92 -17.37 -0.29
CA PRO A 402 26.38 -18.72 -0.13
C PRO A 402 24.86 -18.72 0.01
N VAL A 403 24.21 -19.66 -0.67
CA VAL A 403 22.76 -19.82 -0.64
C VAL A 403 22.31 -20.34 0.74
N VAL A 404 21.54 -19.54 1.44
CA VAL A 404 20.86 -19.98 2.66
C VAL A 404 19.45 -20.43 2.25
N TRP A 405 19.27 -21.75 2.12
CA TRP A 405 18.12 -22.38 1.45
C TRP A 405 16.76 -21.89 1.97
N TRP A 406 16.56 -21.82 3.30
CA TRP A 406 15.28 -21.39 3.88
C TRP A 406 14.98 -19.90 3.60
N ARG A 407 16.02 -19.04 3.53
CA ARG A 407 15.87 -17.60 3.30
C ARG A 407 15.71 -17.24 1.82
N HIS A 408 16.44 -17.94 0.94
CA HIS A 408 16.56 -17.56 -0.46
C HIS A 408 15.70 -18.40 -1.38
N VAL A 409 15.14 -19.53 -0.89
CA VAL A 409 14.28 -20.43 -1.67
C VAL A 409 12.96 -20.69 -0.94
N LEU A 410 12.97 -21.28 0.27
CA LEU A 410 11.73 -21.72 0.93
C LEU A 410 10.77 -20.54 1.19
N LEU A 411 11.23 -19.50 1.88
CA LEU A 411 10.36 -18.35 2.20
C LEU A 411 9.85 -17.62 0.93
N PRO A 412 10.67 -17.32 -0.09
CA PRO A 412 10.17 -16.74 -1.33
C PRO A 412 9.19 -17.64 -2.08
N VAL A 413 9.42 -18.96 -2.13
CA VAL A 413 8.49 -19.89 -2.79
C VAL A 413 7.13 -19.91 -2.08
N LEU A 414 7.14 -19.97 -0.74
CA LEU A 414 5.90 -19.89 0.04
C LEU A 414 5.19 -18.53 -0.18
N GLY A 415 5.94 -17.43 -0.19
CA GLY A 415 5.38 -16.11 -0.49
C GLY A 415 4.78 -16.04 -1.89
N ALA A 416 5.44 -16.58 -2.91
CA ALA A 416 4.90 -16.67 -4.25
C ALA A 416 3.63 -17.54 -4.33
N ALA A 417 3.61 -18.66 -3.63
CA ALA A 417 2.42 -19.51 -3.57
C ALA A 417 1.23 -18.79 -2.92
N ILE A 418 1.47 -18.05 -1.83
CA ILE A 418 0.45 -17.24 -1.16
C ILE A 418 -0.08 -16.15 -2.10
N THR A 419 0.79 -15.36 -2.74
CA THR A 419 0.35 -14.29 -3.65
C THR A 419 -0.42 -14.83 -4.84
N VAL A 420 -0.02 -15.97 -5.41
CA VAL A 420 -0.75 -16.65 -6.49
C VAL A 420 -2.11 -17.18 -6.01
N ALA A 421 -2.17 -17.75 -4.81
CA ALA A 421 -3.45 -18.21 -4.24
C ALA A 421 -4.42 -17.04 -4.04
N VAL A 422 -3.95 -15.89 -3.52
CA VAL A 422 -4.78 -14.69 -3.37
C VAL A 422 -5.24 -14.15 -4.73
N ILE A 423 -4.39 -14.17 -5.78
CA ILE A 423 -4.77 -13.82 -7.15
C ILE A 423 -5.86 -14.74 -7.68
N ALA A 424 -5.78 -16.03 -7.40
CA ALA A 424 -6.77 -17.03 -7.86
C ALA A 424 -8.15 -16.81 -7.22
N GLU A 425 -8.19 -16.33 -5.98
CA GLU A 425 -9.42 -16.00 -5.25
C GLU A 425 -9.95 -14.59 -5.56
N ALA A 426 -9.21 -13.77 -6.32
CA ALA A 426 -9.64 -12.43 -6.70
C ALA A 426 -10.86 -12.47 -7.64
N SER A 427 -11.64 -11.39 -7.66
CA SER A 427 -12.83 -11.29 -8.50
C SER A 427 -12.50 -11.48 -9.99
N GLY A 428 -13.41 -12.09 -10.75
CA GLY A 428 -13.23 -12.31 -12.19
C GLY A 428 -12.95 -10.99 -12.95
N THR A 429 -13.54 -9.89 -12.52
CA THR A 429 -13.26 -8.54 -13.09
C THR A 429 -11.81 -8.12 -12.85
N ALA A 430 -11.26 -8.37 -11.66
CA ALA A 430 -9.87 -8.10 -11.35
C ALA A 430 -8.92 -8.91 -12.23
N GLN A 431 -9.18 -10.22 -12.33
CA GLN A 431 -8.37 -11.13 -13.14
C GLN A 431 -8.36 -10.74 -14.62
N VAL A 432 -9.54 -10.43 -15.20
CA VAL A 432 -9.65 -9.98 -16.59
C VAL A 432 -8.90 -8.66 -16.80
N THR A 433 -9.06 -7.69 -15.91
CA THR A 433 -8.37 -6.39 -16.02
C THR A 433 -6.86 -6.57 -15.91
N GLY A 434 -6.40 -7.41 -14.99
CA GLY A 434 -4.98 -7.75 -14.84
C GLY A 434 -4.40 -8.42 -16.08
N LEU A 435 -5.12 -9.36 -16.69
CA LEU A 435 -4.72 -10.02 -17.94
C LEU A 435 -4.67 -9.05 -19.12
N VAL A 436 -5.66 -8.17 -19.26
CA VAL A 436 -5.67 -7.13 -20.31
C VAL A 436 -4.47 -6.19 -20.15
N TRP A 437 -4.21 -5.73 -18.93
CA TRP A 437 -3.07 -4.87 -18.64
C TRP A 437 -1.73 -5.57 -18.88
N LEU A 438 -1.59 -6.81 -18.44
CA LEU A 438 -0.39 -7.63 -18.68
C LEU A 438 -0.15 -7.82 -20.19
N THR A 439 -1.22 -8.14 -20.94
CA THR A 439 -1.14 -8.30 -22.40
C THR A 439 -0.70 -7.01 -23.08
N ALA A 440 -1.25 -5.86 -22.68
CA ALA A 440 -0.80 -4.56 -23.16
C ALA A 440 0.70 -4.34 -22.88
N GLY A 441 1.16 -4.67 -21.67
CA GLY A 441 2.57 -4.60 -21.30
C GLY A 441 3.46 -5.49 -22.16
N LEU A 442 3.04 -6.72 -22.43
CA LEU A 442 3.77 -7.64 -23.29
C LEU A 442 3.86 -7.13 -24.73
N VAL A 443 2.78 -6.58 -25.28
CA VAL A 443 2.78 -5.94 -26.62
C VAL A 443 3.79 -4.79 -26.66
N VAL A 444 3.81 -3.92 -25.66
CA VAL A 444 4.80 -2.82 -25.55
C VAL A 444 6.22 -3.37 -25.47
N LEU A 445 6.46 -4.42 -24.69
CA LEU A 445 7.78 -5.06 -24.56
C LEU A 445 8.28 -5.61 -25.89
N PHE A 446 7.43 -6.32 -26.63
CA PHE A 446 7.79 -6.90 -27.93
C PHE A 446 8.02 -5.81 -29.00
N ALA A 447 7.18 -4.77 -29.03
CA ALA A 447 7.36 -3.63 -29.93
C ALA A 447 8.70 -2.89 -29.68
N GLN A 448 9.13 -2.77 -28.41
CA GLN A 448 10.43 -2.18 -28.08
C GLN A 448 11.61 -3.05 -28.53
N ARG A 449 11.48 -4.38 -28.44
CA ARG A 449 12.51 -5.31 -28.94
C ARG A 449 12.67 -5.27 -30.45
N GLY A 450 11.55 -5.23 -31.19
CA GLY A 450 11.57 -5.14 -32.64
C GLY A 450 12.28 -3.87 -33.15
N ARG A 451 12.05 -2.73 -32.49
CA ARG A 451 12.73 -1.46 -32.82
C ARG A 451 14.24 -1.47 -32.51
N ALA A 452 14.64 -2.15 -31.45
CA ALA A 452 16.06 -2.29 -31.11
C ALA A 452 16.81 -3.17 -32.12
N GLY A 453 16.20 -4.25 -32.62
CA GLY A 453 16.76 -5.11 -33.68
C GLY A 453 16.85 -4.41 -35.02
N ALA A 454 15.86 -3.60 -35.39
CA ALA A 454 15.87 -2.83 -36.64
C ALA A 454 16.86 -1.64 -36.67
N ALA A 455 17.38 -1.20 -35.53
CA ALA A 455 18.39 -0.14 -35.43
C ALA A 455 19.83 -0.65 -35.44
N THR A 456 20.04 -1.97 -35.41
CA THR A 456 21.35 -2.65 -35.38
C THR A 456 21.61 -3.49 -36.62
N GLY A 457 20.66 -3.61 -37.54
CA GLY A 457 20.83 -4.17 -38.88
C GLY A 457 20.77 -3.05 -39.93
#